data_79956d1057e20b1e4beb6e4f911016d7
#
_entry.id   79956d1057e20b1e4beb6e4f911016d7
#
_cell.length_a   1.000
_cell.length_b   1.000
_cell.length_c   1.000
_cell.angle_alpha   90.00
_cell.angle_beta   90.00
_cell.angle_gamma   90.00
#
_symmetry.space_group_name_H-M   'P 1'
#
loop_
_entity.id
_entity.type
_entity.pdbx_description
1 polymer ?
#
loop_
_entity_poly.entity_id
_entity_poly.type
_entity_poly.pdbx_seq_one_letter_code
_entity_poly.pdbx_strand_id
1 'polypeptide(L)'
;IIRCSCPSRQFPCKHGLALLFEIEAGKEFDKGEIPREILDKRARKEAREAKKKEKKQAAGTDGEIKKQGKSLVSAAKKKKIQRQLEGLSMVSRITAELTENGLASMGSLSLKTYRDLAKQLGDYYLPGPLIQLNRLILEMEAYQKDGEQSHYLQAVDILVRLRALEKKSSVYLQGLLESGRGEGEDTILYEELGGIWKLDQLN
;
A
#
# COMPACT_ATOMS: atom_id res chain seq x y z
N ILE A 1 -20.83 -4.50 17.51
CA ILE A 1 -19.49 -5.14 17.56
C ILE A 1 -19.69 -6.61 17.83
N ILE A 2 -19.32 -7.48 16.89
CA ILE A 2 -19.40 -8.92 17.04
C ILE A 2 -18.10 -9.42 17.65
N ARG A 3 -18.18 -10.31 18.64
CA ARG A 3 -17.04 -11.01 19.24
C ARG A 3 -17.28 -12.51 19.21
N CYS A 4 -16.25 -13.26 18.91
CA CYS A 4 -16.28 -14.72 18.94
C CYS A 4 -15.06 -15.24 19.68
N SER A 5 -15.23 -16.23 20.53
CA SER A 5 -14.17 -16.92 21.28
C SER A 5 -13.49 -18.04 20.46
N CYS A 6 -13.85 -18.23 19.19
CA CYS A 6 -13.24 -19.27 18.37
C CYS A 6 -11.75 -18.94 18.06
N PRO A 7 -10.90 -19.94 17.81
CA PRO A 7 -9.47 -19.75 17.56
C PRO A 7 -9.14 -19.16 16.18
N SER A 8 -10.14 -18.78 15.38
CA SER A 8 -9.95 -18.17 14.08
C SER A 8 -9.25 -16.82 14.21
N ARG A 9 -8.21 -16.60 13.43
CA ARG A 9 -7.51 -15.29 13.31
C ARG A 9 -8.16 -14.37 12.30
N GLN A 10 -9.16 -14.86 11.53
CA GLN A 10 -9.88 -14.05 10.53
C GLN A 10 -11.06 -13.34 11.17
N PHE A 11 -11.26 -12.08 10.81
CA PHE A 11 -12.42 -11.30 11.24
C PHE A 11 -13.14 -10.68 10.02
N PRO A 12 -14.46 -10.85 9.90
CA PRO A 12 -15.33 -11.68 10.73
C PRO A 12 -15.07 -13.19 10.53
N CYS A 13 -15.10 -13.97 11.61
CA CYS A 13 -15.03 -15.42 11.51
C CYS A 13 -16.37 -16.01 11.03
N LYS A 14 -16.39 -17.29 10.63
CA LYS A 14 -17.61 -17.96 10.17
C LYS A 14 -18.78 -17.88 11.17
N HIS A 15 -18.50 -17.92 12.47
CA HIS A 15 -19.53 -17.78 13.51
C HIS A 15 -20.08 -16.36 13.59
N GLY A 16 -19.23 -15.35 13.40
CA GLY A 16 -19.65 -13.95 13.33
C GLY A 16 -20.49 -13.66 12.10
N LEU A 17 -20.17 -14.27 10.95
CA LEU A 17 -20.99 -14.20 9.74
C LEU A 17 -22.34 -14.88 9.92
N ALA A 18 -22.37 -16.08 10.51
CA ALA A 18 -23.61 -16.77 10.80
C ALA A 18 -24.54 -15.92 11.70
N LEU A 19 -23.99 -15.28 12.74
CA LEU A 19 -24.77 -14.39 13.60
C LEU A 19 -25.33 -13.18 12.83
N LEU A 20 -24.59 -12.62 11.88
CA LEU A 20 -25.10 -11.52 11.04
C LEU A 20 -26.26 -11.96 10.16
N PHE A 21 -26.19 -13.14 9.54
CA PHE A 21 -27.30 -13.70 8.77
C PHE A 21 -28.55 -13.98 9.61
N GLU A 22 -28.38 -14.46 10.85
CA GLU A 22 -29.51 -14.67 11.77
C GLU A 22 -30.18 -13.34 12.18
N ILE A 23 -29.38 -12.27 12.37
CA ILE A 23 -29.87 -10.90 12.62
C ILE A 23 -30.62 -10.36 11.41
N GLU A 24 -30.10 -10.55 10.21
CA GLU A 24 -30.72 -10.14 8.95
C GLU A 24 -32.03 -10.88 8.69
N ALA A 25 -32.08 -12.16 9.07
CA ALA A 25 -33.30 -12.99 9.01
C ALA A 25 -34.37 -12.58 10.05
N GLY A 26 -34.11 -11.54 10.85
CA GLY A 26 -35.07 -11.03 11.83
C GLY A 26 -35.16 -11.83 13.13
N LYS A 27 -34.18 -12.69 13.42
CA LYS A 27 -34.16 -13.46 14.67
C LYS A 27 -33.94 -12.55 15.87
N GLU A 28 -34.83 -12.60 16.82
CA GLU A 28 -34.69 -11.86 18.07
C GLU A 28 -33.67 -12.56 19.00
N PHE A 29 -32.85 -11.79 19.63
CA PHE A 29 -31.83 -12.23 20.59
C PHE A 29 -32.09 -11.58 21.95
N ASP A 30 -31.85 -12.33 23.01
CA ASP A 30 -31.98 -11.84 24.37
C ASP A 30 -30.98 -10.70 24.63
N LYS A 31 -31.42 -9.66 25.33
CA LYS A 31 -30.59 -8.56 25.75
C LYS A 31 -29.73 -8.99 26.93
N GLY A 32 -28.46 -9.31 26.65
CA GLY A 32 -27.50 -9.62 27.69
C GLY A 32 -26.77 -8.37 28.25
N GLU A 33 -26.19 -8.50 29.43
CA GLU A 33 -25.34 -7.46 30.02
C GLU A 33 -24.05 -7.30 29.18
N ILE A 34 -23.66 -6.06 28.98
CA ILE A 34 -22.41 -5.74 28.26
C ILE A 34 -21.21 -6.05 29.18
N PRO A 35 -20.28 -6.93 28.79
CA PRO A 35 -19.11 -7.24 29.59
C PRO A 35 -18.31 -5.97 29.95
N ARG A 36 -17.84 -5.89 31.20
CA ARG A 36 -17.08 -4.73 31.71
C ARG A 36 -15.89 -4.35 30.83
N GLU A 37 -15.20 -5.33 30.28
CA GLU A 37 -14.08 -5.06 29.33
C GLU A 37 -14.50 -4.25 28.10
N ILE A 38 -15.73 -4.40 27.63
CA ILE A 38 -16.25 -3.63 26.47
C ILE A 38 -16.58 -2.21 26.92
N LEU A 39 -17.17 -2.06 28.10
CA LEU A 39 -17.46 -0.74 28.67
C LEU A 39 -16.17 0.05 28.92
N ASP A 40 -15.14 -0.58 29.48
CA ASP A 40 -13.84 0.06 29.71
C ASP A 40 -13.17 0.49 28.39
N LYS A 41 -13.25 -0.35 27.35
CA LYS A 41 -12.73 0.00 26.02
C LYS A 41 -13.48 1.16 25.36
N ARG A 42 -14.81 1.22 25.55
CA ARG A 42 -15.64 2.36 25.08
C ARG A 42 -15.26 3.62 25.82
N ALA A 43 -15.19 3.58 27.16
CA ALA A 43 -14.81 4.72 27.97
C ALA A 43 -13.40 5.25 27.62
N ARG A 44 -12.42 4.36 27.39
CA ARG A 44 -11.07 4.75 26.94
C ARG A 44 -11.08 5.38 25.54
N LYS A 45 -11.93 4.91 24.64
CA LYS A 45 -12.07 5.49 23.30
C LYS A 45 -12.71 6.87 23.37
N GLU A 46 -13.79 7.02 24.12
CA GLU A 46 -14.48 8.29 24.34
C GLU A 46 -13.55 9.33 25.03
N ALA A 47 -12.78 8.92 26.03
CA ALA A 47 -11.79 9.79 26.67
C ALA A 47 -10.68 10.25 25.69
N ARG A 48 -10.25 9.38 24.75
CA ARG A 48 -9.29 9.74 23.71
C ARG A 48 -9.89 10.70 22.69
N GLU A 49 -11.16 10.50 22.33
CA GLU A 49 -11.87 11.37 21.38
C GLU A 49 -12.18 12.73 22.02
N ALA A 50 -12.56 12.76 23.29
CA ALA A 50 -12.73 13.99 24.06
C ALA A 50 -11.43 14.80 24.13
N LYS A 51 -10.31 14.19 24.54
CA LYS A 51 -8.99 14.84 24.53
C LYS A 51 -8.54 15.32 23.14
N LYS A 52 -8.98 14.63 22.06
CA LYS A 52 -8.69 15.05 20.68
C LYS A 52 -9.56 16.24 20.26
N LYS A 53 -10.81 16.31 20.77
CA LYS A 53 -11.70 17.46 20.57
C LYS A 53 -11.25 18.68 21.36
N GLU A 54 -10.86 18.54 22.62
CA GLU A 54 -10.28 19.60 23.44
C GLU A 54 -9.00 20.18 22.83
N LYS A 55 -8.09 19.31 22.33
CA LYS A 55 -6.89 19.77 21.60
C LYS A 55 -7.23 20.49 20.28
N LYS A 56 -8.35 20.13 19.63
CA LYS A 56 -8.81 20.87 18.42
C LYS A 56 -9.48 22.20 18.77
N GLN A 57 -10.16 22.30 19.92
CA GLN A 57 -10.80 23.53 20.37
C GLN A 57 -9.79 24.50 20.99
N ALA A 58 -8.80 24.02 21.74
CA ALA A 58 -7.71 24.86 22.24
C ALA A 58 -6.78 25.39 21.13
N ALA A 59 -6.77 24.79 19.95
CA ALA A 59 -6.07 25.30 18.78
C ALA A 59 -6.90 26.31 17.97
N GLY A 60 -8.14 26.61 18.36
CA GLY A 60 -9.11 27.41 17.59
C GLY A 60 -9.13 28.91 17.88
N THR A 61 -8.35 29.42 18.86
CA THR A 61 -8.41 30.83 19.24
C THR A 61 -7.16 31.67 18.93
N ASP A 62 -6.14 31.07 18.29
CA ASP A 62 -4.92 31.84 17.92
C ASP A 62 -4.40 31.51 16.52
N GLY A 63 -5.29 31.28 15.55
CA GLY A 63 -4.97 30.58 14.33
C GLY A 63 -5.27 31.25 12.99
N GLU A 64 -5.49 32.58 12.89
CA GLU A 64 -5.67 33.20 11.56
C GLU A 64 -4.37 33.60 10.85
N ILE A 65 -3.20 33.46 11.47
CA ILE A 65 -1.91 33.86 10.87
C ILE A 65 -0.96 32.70 10.56
N LYS A 66 -1.35 31.43 10.78
CA LYS A 66 -0.46 30.27 10.53
C LYS A 66 -1.02 29.19 9.60
N LYS A 67 -1.89 29.52 8.65
CA LYS A 67 -2.32 28.59 7.58
C LYS A 67 -1.36 28.53 6.36
N GLN A 68 -0.17 29.10 6.44
CA GLN A 68 0.92 28.86 5.50
C GLN A 68 2.07 28.02 6.11
N GLY A 69 1.79 27.22 7.13
CA GLY A 69 2.77 26.37 7.80
C GLY A 69 2.85 24.99 7.17
N LYS A 70 3.89 24.75 6.38
CA LYS A 70 4.53 23.47 6.05
C LYS A 70 3.91 22.29 6.82
N SER A 71 3.14 21.44 6.15
CA SER A 71 2.89 20.08 6.61
C SER A 71 4.23 19.34 6.62
N LEU A 72 4.94 19.41 7.72
CA LEU A 72 6.22 18.70 7.91
C LEU A 72 5.91 17.20 7.79
N VAL A 73 6.41 16.60 6.73
CA VAL A 73 6.36 15.14 6.56
C VAL A 73 6.91 14.51 7.83
N SER A 74 6.10 13.69 8.51
CA SER A 74 6.50 13.05 9.78
C SER A 74 7.79 12.26 9.58
N ALA A 75 8.62 12.13 10.62
CA ALA A 75 9.87 11.38 10.57
C ALA A 75 9.66 9.93 10.05
N ALA A 76 8.54 9.31 10.42
CA ALA A 76 8.17 7.99 9.95
C ALA A 76 7.89 7.97 8.43
N LYS A 77 7.19 8.99 7.90
CA LYS A 77 6.93 9.12 6.47
C LYS A 77 8.23 9.38 5.69
N LYS A 78 9.13 10.21 6.21
CA LYS A 78 10.46 10.44 5.61
C LYS A 78 11.25 9.14 5.51
N LYS A 79 11.30 8.35 6.59
CA LYS A 79 11.98 7.06 6.61
C LYS A 79 11.38 6.06 5.60
N LYS A 80 10.05 6.04 5.46
CA LYS A 80 9.38 5.23 4.43
C LYS A 80 9.78 5.67 3.03
N ILE A 81 9.74 6.97 2.72
CA ILE A 81 10.13 7.51 1.41
C ILE A 81 11.58 7.17 1.07
N GLN A 82 12.50 7.30 2.04
CA GLN A 82 13.90 6.91 1.84
C GLN A 82 14.02 5.43 1.44
N ARG A 83 13.32 4.54 2.15
CA ARG A 83 13.28 3.12 1.78
C ARG A 83 12.69 2.88 0.38
N GLN A 84 11.62 3.57 0.03
CA GLN A 84 11.05 3.49 -1.32
C GLN A 84 12.06 3.93 -2.39
N LEU A 85 12.83 4.99 -2.16
CA LEU A 85 13.89 5.43 -3.08
C LEU A 85 15.02 4.40 -3.21
N GLU A 86 15.42 3.75 -2.12
CA GLU A 86 16.38 2.64 -2.16
C GLU A 86 15.85 1.47 -3.03
N GLY A 87 14.58 1.09 -2.85
CA GLY A 87 13.93 0.07 -3.68
C GLY A 87 13.81 0.48 -5.15
N LEU A 88 13.49 1.74 -5.44
CA LEU A 88 13.45 2.25 -6.82
C LEU A 88 14.85 2.23 -7.47
N SER A 89 15.91 2.47 -6.73
CA SER A 89 17.27 2.32 -7.27
C SER A 89 17.57 0.88 -7.67
N MET A 90 17.03 -0.10 -6.95
CA MET A 90 17.12 -1.52 -7.34
C MET A 90 16.31 -1.80 -8.62
N VAL A 91 15.08 -1.26 -8.73
CA VAL A 91 14.28 -1.36 -9.96
C VAL A 91 15.03 -0.74 -11.14
N SER A 92 15.67 0.41 -10.95
CA SER A 92 16.48 1.07 -11.99
C SER A 92 17.59 0.18 -12.50
N ARG A 93 18.32 -0.50 -11.62
CA ARG A 93 19.40 -1.44 -12.02
C ARG A 93 18.83 -2.65 -12.78
N ILE A 94 17.75 -3.25 -12.29
CA ILE A 94 17.10 -4.40 -12.94
C ILE A 94 16.64 -4.00 -14.35
N THR A 95 15.96 -2.87 -14.49
CA THR A 95 15.46 -2.43 -15.80
C THR A 95 16.59 -2.05 -16.77
N ALA A 96 17.69 -1.46 -16.28
CA ALA A 96 18.86 -1.17 -17.08
C ALA A 96 19.52 -2.48 -17.58
N GLU A 97 19.77 -3.43 -16.70
CA GLU A 97 20.34 -4.73 -17.03
C GLU A 97 19.49 -5.48 -18.08
N LEU A 98 18.16 -5.52 -17.89
CA LEU A 98 17.25 -6.16 -18.85
C LEU A 98 17.19 -5.43 -20.20
N THR A 99 17.42 -4.12 -20.21
CA THR A 99 17.47 -3.34 -21.46
C THR A 99 18.79 -3.57 -22.19
N GLU A 100 19.91 -3.63 -21.49
CA GLU A 100 21.24 -3.83 -22.06
C GLU A 100 21.45 -5.26 -22.59
N ASN A 101 21.05 -6.26 -21.81
CA ASN A 101 21.24 -7.66 -22.16
C ASN A 101 20.10 -8.24 -23.00
N GLY A 102 18.95 -7.54 -23.07
CA GLY A 102 17.72 -7.99 -23.72
C GLY A 102 16.96 -9.04 -22.90
N LEU A 103 15.63 -9.05 -23.02
CA LEU A 103 14.76 -9.99 -22.31
C LEU A 103 14.99 -11.45 -22.72
N ALA A 104 15.42 -11.69 -23.94
CA ALA A 104 15.71 -13.04 -24.44
C ALA A 104 16.88 -13.72 -23.68
N SER A 105 17.73 -12.94 -22.99
CA SER A 105 18.81 -13.46 -22.14
C SER A 105 18.32 -14.05 -20.81
N MET A 106 17.04 -13.86 -20.44
CA MET A 106 16.45 -14.35 -19.20
C MET A 106 16.25 -15.87 -19.28
N GLY A 107 17.28 -16.65 -18.92
CA GLY A 107 17.13 -18.09 -18.74
C GLY A 107 16.42 -18.46 -17.42
N SER A 108 16.12 -19.73 -17.22
CA SER A 108 15.40 -20.25 -16.04
C SER A 108 16.06 -19.87 -14.70
N LEU A 109 17.38 -19.81 -14.64
CA LEU A 109 18.13 -19.42 -13.45
C LEU A 109 17.98 -17.91 -13.18
N SER A 110 18.03 -17.10 -14.23
CA SER A 110 17.83 -15.65 -14.12
C SER A 110 16.41 -15.31 -13.66
N LEU A 111 15.39 -16.01 -14.17
CA LEU A 111 13.99 -15.84 -13.75
C LEU A 111 13.80 -16.08 -12.25
N LYS A 112 14.47 -17.10 -11.68
CA LYS A 112 14.45 -17.35 -10.24
C LYS A 112 15.06 -16.17 -9.46
N THR A 113 16.20 -15.65 -9.92
CA THR A 113 16.87 -14.50 -9.30
C THR A 113 15.95 -13.27 -9.32
N TYR A 114 15.30 -12.98 -10.45
CA TYR A 114 14.38 -11.84 -10.55
C TYR A 114 13.14 -12.02 -9.68
N ARG A 115 12.65 -13.25 -9.43
CA ARG A 115 11.58 -13.50 -8.45
C ARG A 115 12.00 -13.16 -7.03
N ASP A 116 13.23 -13.49 -6.66
CA ASP A 116 13.72 -13.18 -5.32
C ASP A 116 13.95 -11.67 -5.16
N LEU A 117 14.40 -10.97 -6.21
CA LEU A 117 14.47 -9.51 -6.23
C LEU A 117 13.06 -8.88 -6.15
N ALA A 118 12.07 -9.44 -6.85
CA ALA A 118 10.69 -8.96 -6.77
C ALA A 118 10.14 -9.06 -5.34
N LYS A 119 10.40 -10.15 -4.62
CA LYS A 119 9.99 -10.28 -3.20
C LYS A 119 10.60 -9.18 -2.33
N GLN A 120 11.88 -8.85 -2.55
CA GLN A 120 12.55 -7.80 -1.79
C GLN A 120 11.90 -6.42 -1.99
N LEU A 121 11.29 -6.14 -3.16
CA LEU A 121 10.56 -4.88 -3.38
C LEU A 121 9.39 -4.68 -2.41
N GLY A 122 8.80 -5.75 -1.89
CA GLY A 122 7.80 -5.70 -0.83
C GLY A 122 8.34 -5.07 0.46
N ASP A 123 9.58 -5.38 0.84
CA ASP A 123 10.24 -4.85 2.04
C ASP A 123 10.56 -3.34 1.90
N TYR A 124 10.64 -2.86 0.67
CA TYR A 124 10.82 -1.45 0.33
C TYR A 124 9.50 -0.67 0.16
N TYR A 125 8.36 -1.27 0.51
CA TYR A 125 7.03 -0.66 0.36
C TYR A 125 6.70 -0.27 -1.09
N LEU A 126 7.07 -1.12 -2.06
CA LEU A 126 6.86 -0.96 -3.49
C LEU A 126 6.01 -2.10 -4.08
N PRO A 127 4.76 -2.28 -3.65
CA PRO A 127 3.92 -3.37 -4.16
C PRO A 127 3.59 -3.23 -5.64
N GLY A 128 3.48 -2.01 -6.17
CA GLY A 128 3.24 -1.78 -7.60
C GLY A 128 4.38 -2.31 -8.48
N PRO A 129 5.63 -1.85 -8.29
CA PRO A 129 6.79 -2.40 -8.98
C PRO A 129 6.97 -3.91 -8.78
N LEU A 130 6.68 -4.44 -7.59
CA LEU A 130 6.69 -5.89 -7.31
C LEU A 130 5.74 -6.64 -8.23
N ILE A 131 4.48 -6.17 -8.35
CA ILE A 131 3.47 -6.80 -9.20
C ILE A 131 3.90 -6.74 -10.67
N GLN A 132 4.40 -5.61 -11.15
CA GLN A 132 4.85 -5.45 -12.54
C GLN A 132 6.05 -6.36 -12.85
N LEU A 133 7.03 -6.46 -11.95
CA LEU A 133 8.16 -7.35 -12.16
C LEU A 133 7.73 -8.82 -12.17
N ASN A 134 6.82 -9.25 -11.30
CA ASN A 134 6.28 -10.61 -11.33
C ASN A 134 5.52 -10.89 -12.63
N ARG A 135 4.74 -9.93 -13.16
CA ARG A 135 4.05 -10.08 -14.45
C ARG A 135 5.04 -10.23 -15.59
N LEU A 136 6.10 -9.43 -15.62
CA LEU A 136 7.18 -9.55 -16.61
C LEU A 136 7.79 -10.96 -16.59
N ILE A 137 8.08 -11.49 -15.39
CA ILE A 137 8.63 -12.83 -15.23
C ILE A 137 7.64 -13.89 -15.77
N LEU A 138 6.35 -13.77 -15.48
CA LEU A 138 5.33 -14.71 -15.97
C LEU A 138 5.23 -14.70 -17.50
N GLU A 139 5.27 -13.53 -18.13
CA GLU A 139 5.25 -13.41 -19.59
C GLU A 139 6.50 -14.04 -20.21
N MET A 140 7.68 -13.85 -19.61
CA MET A 140 8.90 -14.47 -20.10
C MET A 140 8.92 -15.99 -19.92
N GLU A 141 8.31 -16.51 -18.83
CA GLU A 141 8.13 -17.96 -18.66
C GLU A 141 7.19 -18.57 -19.68
N ALA A 142 6.09 -17.88 -19.98
CA ALA A 142 5.15 -18.28 -21.03
C ALA A 142 5.87 -18.31 -22.38
N TYR A 143 6.60 -17.24 -22.72
CA TYR A 143 7.40 -17.17 -23.94
C TYR A 143 8.42 -18.33 -24.07
N GLN A 144 9.10 -18.67 -22.98
CA GLN A 144 10.07 -19.79 -22.99
C GLN A 144 9.39 -21.15 -23.19
N LYS A 145 8.13 -21.27 -22.77
CA LYS A 145 7.36 -22.53 -22.87
C LYS A 145 6.76 -22.78 -24.23
N ASP A 146 6.16 -21.75 -24.84
CA ASP A 146 5.38 -21.87 -26.07
C ASP A 146 6.00 -21.15 -27.30
N GLY A 147 6.93 -20.23 -27.07
CA GLY A 147 7.58 -19.43 -28.10
C GLY A 147 6.67 -18.37 -28.73
N GLU A 148 5.49 -18.11 -28.15
CA GLU A 148 4.58 -17.12 -28.72
C GLU A 148 5.12 -15.69 -28.56
N GLN A 149 5.29 -14.99 -29.67
CA GLN A 149 5.82 -13.63 -29.71
C GLN A 149 4.96 -12.62 -28.93
N SER A 150 3.68 -12.88 -28.76
CA SER A 150 2.75 -12.07 -27.97
C SER A 150 3.24 -11.88 -26.53
N HIS A 151 3.74 -12.94 -25.89
CA HIS A 151 4.28 -12.89 -24.53
C HIS A 151 5.55 -12.02 -24.44
N TYR A 152 6.42 -12.14 -25.42
CA TYR A 152 7.62 -11.30 -25.49
C TYR A 152 7.27 -9.82 -25.62
N LEU A 153 6.32 -9.47 -26.50
CA LEU A 153 5.87 -8.07 -26.68
C LEU A 153 5.21 -7.52 -25.42
N GLN A 154 4.42 -8.33 -24.70
CA GLN A 154 3.85 -7.94 -23.40
C GLN A 154 4.93 -7.71 -22.35
N ALA A 155 5.96 -8.57 -22.29
CA ALA A 155 7.08 -8.39 -21.39
C ALA A 155 7.84 -7.08 -21.69
N VAL A 156 8.04 -6.73 -22.96
CA VAL A 156 8.66 -5.46 -23.37
C VAL A 156 7.82 -4.27 -22.90
N ASP A 157 6.49 -4.31 -23.12
CA ASP A 157 5.59 -3.23 -22.66
C ASP A 157 5.65 -3.05 -21.14
N ILE A 158 5.64 -4.15 -20.39
CA ILE A 158 5.76 -4.11 -18.93
C ILE A 158 7.13 -3.52 -18.51
N LEU A 159 8.22 -3.88 -19.17
CA LEU A 159 9.55 -3.33 -18.89
C LEU A 159 9.59 -1.81 -19.10
N VAL A 160 9.02 -1.32 -20.20
CA VAL A 160 8.93 0.11 -20.51
C VAL A 160 8.12 0.85 -19.45
N ARG A 161 6.97 0.30 -19.06
CA ARG A 161 6.13 0.87 -17.99
C ARG A 161 6.85 0.89 -16.66
N LEU A 162 7.53 -0.20 -16.30
CA LEU A 162 8.31 -0.29 -15.05
C LEU A 162 9.42 0.76 -15.00
N ARG A 163 10.10 0.98 -16.13
CA ARG A 163 11.14 2.02 -16.25
C ARG A 163 10.56 3.43 -16.15
N ALA A 164 9.42 3.68 -16.79
CA ALA A 164 8.74 4.97 -16.71
C ALA A 164 8.25 5.26 -15.27
N LEU A 165 7.67 4.24 -14.61
CA LEU A 165 7.23 4.31 -13.22
C LEU A 165 8.41 4.64 -12.29
N GLU A 166 9.54 3.94 -12.42
CA GLU A 166 10.73 4.18 -11.63
C GLU A 166 11.20 5.63 -11.73
N LYS A 167 11.36 6.14 -12.96
CA LYS A 167 11.83 7.52 -13.19
C LYS A 167 10.89 8.56 -12.59
N LYS A 168 9.58 8.47 -12.86
CA LYS A 168 8.57 9.40 -12.33
C LYS A 168 8.50 9.34 -10.81
N SER A 169 8.48 8.13 -10.24
CA SER A 169 8.37 7.92 -8.80
C SER A 169 9.60 8.44 -8.05
N SER A 170 10.79 8.27 -8.61
CA SER A 170 12.02 8.79 -7.99
C SER A 170 12.00 10.31 -7.89
N VAL A 171 11.60 11.01 -8.95
CA VAL A 171 11.47 12.48 -8.96
C VAL A 171 10.40 12.93 -7.96
N TYR A 172 9.24 12.28 -7.97
CA TYR A 172 8.13 12.59 -7.06
C TYR A 172 8.51 12.42 -5.59
N LEU A 173 9.11 11.27 -5.23
CA LEU A 173 9.49 10.98 -3.85
C LEU A 173 10.65 11.87 -3.36
N GLN A 174 11.59 12.24 -4.23
CA GLN A 174 12.64 13.21 -3.91
C GLN A 174 12.04 14.58 -3.63
N GLY A 175 11.12 15.06 -4.49
CA GLY A 175 10.40 16.30 -4.29
C GLY A 175 9.62 16.34 -2.96
N LEU A 176 9.01 15.21 -2.54
CA LEU A 176 8.34 15.09 -1.25
C LEU A 176 9.32 15.22 -0.05
N LEU A 177 10.55 14.73 -0.19
CA LEU A 177 11.55 14.85 0.86
C LEU A 177 12.07 16.29 0.99
N GLU A 178 12.28 16.97 -0.15
CA GLU A 178 12.86 18.32 -0.21
C GLU A 178 11.84 19.39 0.20
N SER A 179 10.65 19.36 -0.41
CA SER A 179 9.62 20.40 -0.20
C SER A 179 8.84 20.21 1.09
N GLY A 180 8.78 19.00 1.62
CA GLY A 180 7.91 18.64 2.73
C GLY A 180 6.42 18.77 2.40
N ARG A 181 6.07 19.11 1.17
CA ARG A 181 4.70 19.28 0.67
C ARG A 181 4.28 18.02 -0.05
N GLY A 182 3.25 17.39 0.47
CA GLY A 182 2.49 16.37 -0.25
C GLY A 182 1.32 16.98 -1.03
N GLU A 183 1.47 18.22 -1.52
CA GLU A 183 0.44 18.91 -2.29
C GLU A 183 0.68 18.64 -3.78
N GLY A 184 -0.35 18.20 -4.46
CA GLY A 184 -0.32 17.77 -5.85
C GLY A 184 0.07 16.29 -5.94
N GLU A 185 -0.64 15.46 -5.16
CA GLU A 185 -0.54 14.02 -5.33
C GLU A 185 -0.89 13.71 -6.78
N ASP A 186 0.11 13.30 -7.53
CA ASP A 186 -0.14 12.57 -8.75
C ASP A 186 -0.82 11.28 -8.33
N THR A 187 -2.16 11.28 -8.36
CA THR A 187 -3.01 10.20 -7.88
C THR A 187 -2.67 8.89 -8.59
N ILE A 188 -2.38 8.98 -9.89
CA ILE A 188 -2.00 7.86 -10.74
C ILE A 188 -0.67 7.27 -10.22
N LEU A 189 0.31 8.11 -9.93
CA LEU A 189 1.61 7.66 -9.45
C LEU A 189 1.50 7.03 -8.04
N TYR A 190 0.63 7.58 -7.18
CA TYR A 190 0.36 7.01 -5.87
C TYR A 190 -0.24 5.60 -5.97
N GLU A 191 -1.21 5.39 -6.86
CA GLU A 191 -1.83 4.09 -7.11
C GLU A 191 -0.85 3.09 -7.73
N GLU A 192 -0.07 3.52 -8.72
CA GLU A 192 0.93 2.68 -9.38
C GLU A 192 2.06 2.25 -8.44
N LEU A 193 2.41 3.05 -7.44
CA LEU A 193 3.33 2.67 -6.37
C LEU A 193 2.70 1.69 -5.37
N GLY A 194 1.39 1.43 -5.48
CA GLY A 194 0.63 0.55 -4.61
C GLY A 194 0.08 1.25 -3.37
N GLY A 195 -0.19 2.53 -3.45
CA GLY A 195 -0.92 3.28 -2.43
C GLY A 195 -2.36 2.80 -2.32
N ILE A 196 -2.88 2.81 -1.08
CA ILE A 196 -4.27 2.44 -0.79
C ILE A 196 -5.00 3.70 -0.34
N TRP A 197 -6.06 4.07 -1.06
CA TRP A 197 -6.93 5.18 -0.70
C TRP A 197 -7.70 4.87 0.58
N LYS A 198 -7.82 5.87 1.44
CA LYS A 198 -8.75 5.81 2.56
C LYS A 198 -10.11 6.27 2.13
N LEU A 199 -11.17 5.75 2.79
CA LEU A 199 -12.55 6.04 2.43
C LEU A 199 -12.87 7.55 2.49
N ASP A 200 -12.23 8.29 3.38
CA ASP A 200 -12.35 9.74 3.54
C ASP A 200 -11.65 10.56 2.44
N GLN A 201 -10.88 9.92 1.58
CA GLN A 201 -10.17 10.52 0.44
C GLN A 201 -10.89 10.30 -0.90
N LEU A 202 -11.96 9.51 -0.89
CA LEU A 202 -12.75 9.14 -2.09
C LEU A 202 -13.99 10.03 -2.31
N ASN A 203 -14.20 11.06 -1.47
CA ASN A 203 -15.31 12.03 -1.56
C ASN A 203 -14.88 13.33 -2.20
#